data_f63f17dbe622ef8589eeff79f53d42ba
#
_entry.id   f63f17dbe622ef8589eeff79f53d42ba
#
_cell.length_a   1.000
_cell.length_b   1.000
_cell.length_c   1.000
_cell.angle_alpha   90.00
_cell.angle_beta   90.00
_cell.angle_gamma   90.00
#
_symmetry.space_group_name_H-M   'P 1'
#
loop_
_entity.id
_entity.type
_entity.pdbx_description
1 polymer ?
#
loop_
_entity_poly.entity_id
_entity_poly.type
_entity_poly.pdbx_seq_one_letter_code
_entity_poly.pdbx_strand_id
1 'polypeptide(L)'
;MVYDVTRRDSFENLEQWLKEVKLYSPNNGEGVVKLLVGNKIDLKDDRKVSREEAEAWARSQGMLFLEASAKTRTGIKQCFMEVVQKIVEDPELLINTVPGRSKILLGEKKRIDRGGGAGGGIGDGDMADDGSYCC
;
A
#
# COMPACT_ATOMS: atom_id res chain seq x y z
N MET A 1 -3.94 -7.48 -6.11
CA MET A 1 -4.74 -8.49 -6.86
C MET A 1 -5.08 -9.61 -5.90
N VAL A 2 -6.32 -10.15 -5.96
CA VAL A 2 -6.78 -11.19 -5.01
C VAL A 2 -7.41 -12.33 -5.80
N TYR A 3 -7.08 -13.57 -5.43
CA TYR A 3 -7.74 -14.78 -5.95
C TYR A 3 -8.20 -15.66 -4.79
N ASP A 4 -9.09 -16.59 -5.07
CA ASP A 4 -9.63 -17.56 -4.13
C ASP A 4 -8.86 -18.88 -4.28
N VAL A 5 -8.20 -19.35 -3.22
CA VAL A 5 -7.36 -20.57 -3.26
C VAL A 5 -8.19 -21.83 -3.56
N THR A 6 -9.52 -21.76 -3.37
CA THR A 6 -10.43 -22.86 -3.65
C THR A 6 -11.00 -22.86 -5.07
N ARG A 7 -10.67 -21.81 -5.88
CA ARG A 7 -11.20 -21.63 -7.23
C ARG A 7 -10.09 -21.41 -8.24
N ARG A 8 -9.84 -22.43 -9.05
CA ARG A 8 -8.82 -22.42 -10.10
C ARG A 8 -9.04 -21.30 -11.12
N ASP A 9 -10.27 -21.11 -11.56
CA ASP A 9 -10.68 -20.08 -12.52
C ASP A 9 -10.34 -18.67 -12.03
N SER A 10 -10.45 -18.40 -10.72
CA SER A 10 -10.07 -17.10 -10.15
C SER A 10 -8.57 -16.81 -10.25
N PHE A 11 -7.74 -17.85 -10.22
CA PHE A 11 -6.30 -17.73 -10.42
C PHE A 11 -5.93 -17.53 -11.89
N GLU A 12 -6.55 -18.28 -12.79
CA GLU A 12 -6.34 -18.16 -14.24
C GLU A 12 -6.73 -16.79 -14.78
N ASN A 13 -7.78 -16.17 -14.25
CA ASN A 13 -8.20 -14.82 -14.61
C ASN A 13 -7.21 -13.71 -14.21
N LEU A 14 -6.21 -14.00 -13.37
CA LEU A 14 -5.20 -13.01 -12.95
C LEU A 14 -4.39 -12.47 -14.13
N GLU A 15 -4.16 -13.27 -15.17
CA GLU A 15 -3.44 -12.81 -16.36
C GLU A 15 -4.20 -11.68 -17.08
N GLN A 16 -5.52 -11.80 -17.17
CA GLN A 16 -6.36 -10.77 -17.77
C GLN A 16 -6.31 -9.48 -16.95
N TRP A 17 -6.49 -9.59 -15.63
CA TRP A 17 -6.39 -8.44 -14.72
C TRP A 17 -5.02 -7.76 -14.79
N LEU A 18 -3.95 -8.54 -14.90
CA LEU A 18 -2.60 -7.99 -15.00
C LEU A 18 -2.40 -7.23 -16.32
N LYS A 19 -2.97 -7.71 -17.44
CA LYS A 19 -2.98 -6.98 -18.72
C LYS A 19 -3.70 -5.64 -18.60
N GLU A 20 -4.84 -5.60 -17.91
CA GLU A 20 -5.58 -4.36 -17.68
C GLU A 20 -4.77 -3.38 -16.79
N VAL A 21 -4.14 -3.87 -15.72
CA VAL A 21 -3.24 -3.05 -14.91
C VAL A 21 -2.13 -2.44 -15.76
N LYS A 22 -1.49 -3.21 -16.63
CA LYS A 22 -0.44 -2.70 -17.53
C LYS A 22 -0.99 -1.67 -18.52
N LEU A 23 -2.20 -1.87 -19.02
CA LEU A 23 -2.81 -0.97 -20.02
C LEU A 23 -3.22 0.38 -19.43
N TYR A 24 -3.75 0.38 -18.20
CA TYR A 24 -4.32 1.57 -17.58
C TYR A 24 -3.40 2.26 -16.55
N SER A 25 -2.27 1.64 -16.21
CA SER A 25 -1.30 2.23 -15.30
C SER A 25 -0.29 3.11 -16.04
N PRO A 26 0.20 4.19 -15.42
CA PRO A 26 1.33 4.95 -15.94
C PRO A 26 2.53 4.04 -16.24
N ASN A 27 3.26 4.32 -17.30
CA ASN A 27 4.47 3.59 -17.71
C ASN A 27 4.25 2.06 -17.82
N ASN A 28 3.08 1.62 -18.31
CA ASN A 28 2.74 0.19 -18.44
C ASN A 28 2.81 -0.58 -17.11
N GLY A 29 2.58 0.12 -15.99
CA GLY A 29 2.64 -0.46 -14.65
C GLY A 29 4.05 -0.62 -14.09
N GLU A 30 5.06 -0.02 -14.72
CA GLU A 30 6.38 0.15 -14.13
C GLU A 30 6.31 1.17 -12.98
N GLY A 31 7.01 0.89 -11.88
CA GLY A 31 6.94 1.71 -10.66
C GLY A 31 5.65 1.54 -9.85
N VAL A 32 4.81 0.56 -10.15
CA VAL A 32 3.63 0.23 -9.33
C VAL A 32 3.94 -1.00 -8.48
N VAL A 33 3.85 -0.86 -7.17
CA VAL A 33 3.96 -2.01 -6.25
C VAL A 33 2.72 -2.89 -6.40
N LYS A 34 2.94 -4.14 -6.76
CA LYS A 34 1.89 -5.13 -6.97
C LYS A 34 2.00 -6.23 -5.93
N LEU A 35 0.88 -6.57 -5.31
CA LEU A 35 0.76 -7.68 -4.37
C LEU A 35 -0.32 -8.65 -4.86
N LEU A 36 0.03 -9.94 -4.92
CA LEU A 36 -0.90 -11.04 -5.11
C LEU A 36 -1.30 -11.62 -3.75
N VAL A 37 -2.59 -11.76 -3.51
CA VAL A 37 -3.13 -12.33 -2.27
C VAL A 37 -3.97 -13.55 -2.57
N GLY A 38 -3.57 -14.71 -2.03
CA GLY A 38 -4.38 -15.92 -1.99
C GLY A 38 -5.33 -15.87 -0.80
N ASN A 39 -6.63 -15.70 -1.07
CA ASN A 39 -7.65 -15.59 -0.02
C ASN A 39 -8.31 -16.94 0.26
N LYS A 40 -8.99 -17.04 1.39
CA LYS A 40 -9.71 -18.20 1.91
C LYS A 40 -8.82 -19.38 2.32
N ILE A 41 -7.63 -19.12 2.85
CA ILE A 41 -6.72 -20.18 3.32
C ILE A 41 -7.26 -20.99 4.51
N ASP A 42 -8.36 -20.56 5.11
CA ASP A 42 -9.11 -21.32 6.12
C ASP A 42 -9.79 -22.58 5.55
N LEU A 43 -10.03 -22.63 4.24
CA LEU A 43 -10.62 -23.76 3.54
C LEU A 43 -9.52 -24.67 2.95
N LYS A 44 -8.76 -25.33 3.82
CA LYS A 44 -7.59 -26.13 3.42
C LYS A 44 -7.97 -27.33 2.55
N ASP A 45 -9.08 -28.00 2.86
CA ASP A 45 -9.53 -29.21 2.19
C ASP A 45 -10.06 -28.94 0.77
N ASP A 46 -10.54 -27.72 0.54
CA ASP A 46 -11.08 -27.30 -0.76
C ASP A 46 -10.04 -26.61 -1.66
N ARG A 47 -8.80 -26.52 -1.23
CA ARG A 47 -7.72 -25.84 -1.99
C ARG A 47 -7.54 -26.46 -3.38
N LYS A 48 -7.57 -25.61 -4.42
CA LYS A 48 -7.33 -25.96 -5.84
C LYS A 48 -6.07 -25.34 -6.42
N VAL A 49 -5.52 -24.31 -5.77
CA VAL A 49 -4.29 -23.65 -6.17
C VAL A 49 -3.27 -23.80 -5.05
N SER A 50 -2.11 -24.39 -5.34
CA SER A 50 -1.06 -24.53 -4.34
C SER A 50 -0.39 -23.19 -4.07
N ARG A 51 0.22 -23.07 -2.89
CA ARG A 51 0.96 -21.88 -2.50
C ARG A 51 2.19 -21.69 -3.39
N GLU A 52 2.89 -22.77 -3.65
CA GLU A 52 4.13 -22.78 -4.43
C GLU A 52 3.90 -22.33 -5.87
N GLU A 53 2.79 -22.77 -6.47
CA GLU A 53 2.38 -22.36 -7.81
C GLU A 53 2.08 -20.86 -7.88
N ALA A 54 1.29 -20.38 -6.93
CA ALA A 54 0.90 -18.97 -6.89
C ALA A 54 2.09 -18.05 -6.59
N GLU A 55 2.99 -18.48 -5.70
CA GLU A 55 4.22 -17.75 -5.39
C GLU A 55 5.16 -17.69 -6.60
N ALA A 56 5.34 -18.80 -7.30
CA ALA A 56 6.17 -18.84 -8.51
C ALA A 56 5.60 -17.94 -9.61
N TRP A 57 4.29 -17.95 -9.79
CA TRP A 57 3.63 -17.06 -10.75
C TRP A 57 3.78 -15.59 -10.35
N ALA A 58 3.53 -15.21 -9.09
CA ALA A 58 3.71 -13.85 -8.60
C ALA A 58 5.14 -13.35 -8.81
N ARG A 59 6.13 -14.19 -8.48
CA ARG A 59 7.55 -13.88 -8.68
C ARG A 59 7.88 -13.64 -10.15
N SER A 60 7.34 -14.44 -11.07
CA SER A 60 7.53 -14.26 -12.52
C SER A 60 6.97 -12.94 -13.04
N GLN A 61 5.95 -12.39 -12.38
CA GLN A 61 5.34 -11.10 -12.72
C GLN A 61 5.90 -9.92 -11.91
N GLY A 62 6.94 -10.12 -11.10
CA GLY A 62 7.53 -9.08 -10.25
C GLY A 62 6.56 -8.57 -9.18
N MET A 63 5.75 -9.46 -8.62
CA MET A 63 4.75 -9.15 -7.59
C MET A 63 5.17 -9.72 -6.23
N LEU A 64 4.80 -9.03 -5.17
CA LEU A 64 4.78 -9.61 -3.82
C LEU A 64 3.70 -10.68 -3.73
N PHE A 65 3.89 -11.66 -2.86
CA PHE A 65 2.91 -12.72 -2.64
C PHE A 65 2.65 -12.96 -1.16
N LEU A 66 1.39 -13.00 -0.78
CA LEU A 66 0.93 -13.39 0.55
C LEU A 66 -0.35 -14.21 0.48
N GLU A 67 -0.58 -14.99 1.51
CA GLU A 67 -1.84 -15.70 1.71
C GLU A 67 -2.59 -15.13 2.91
N ALA A 68 -3.91 -15.07 2.81
CA ALA A 68 -4.76 -14.50 3.83
C ALA A 68 -6.12 -15.20 3.94
N SER A 69 -6.81 -14.99 5.04
CA SER A 69 -8.23 -15.31 5.17
C SER A 69 -8.97 -14.10 5.71
N ALA A 70 -9.88 -13.57 4.92
CA ALA A 70 -10.78 -12.50 5.35
C ALA A 70 -11.72 -12.97 6.46
N LYS A 71 -12.13 -14.25 6.44
CA LYS A 71 -13.00 -14.86 7.45
C LYS A 71 -12.35 -14.92 8.83
N THR A 72 -11.10 -15.41 8.90
CA THR A 72 -10.35 -15.54 10.15
C THR A 72 -9.49 -14.30 10.47
N ARG A 73 -9.45 -13.33 9.56
CA ARG A 73 -8.60 -12.13 9.64
C ARG A 73 -7.10 -12.43 9.64
N THR A 74 -6.70 -13.64 9.28
CA THR A 74 -5.30 -14.07 9.22
C THR A 74 -4.63 -13.42 8.02
N GLY A 75 -3.42 -12.86 8.20
CA GLY A 75 -2.59 -12.30 7.14
C GLY A 75 -3.05 -10.94 6.56
N ILE A 76 -4.27 -10.47 6.88
CA ILE A 76 -4.82 -9.22 6.29
C ILE A 76 -3.93 -8.02 6.60
N LYS A 77 -3.58 -7.82 7.88
CA LYS A 77 -2.72 -6.71 8.30
C LYS A 77 -1.36 -6.78 7.61
N GLN A 78 -0.80 -7.97 7.48
CA GLN A 78 0.50 -8.19 6.84
C GLN A 78 0.47 -7.80 5.36
N CYS A 79 -0.61 -8.12 4.62
CA CYS A 79 -0.76 -7.71 3.22
C CYS A 79 -0.61 -6.20 3.02
N PHE A 80 -1.26 -5.40 3.87
CA PHE A 80 -1.14 -3.95 3.79
C PHE A 80 0.23 -3.43 4.24
N MET A 81 0.79 -4.01 5.30
CA MET A 81 2.11 -3.62 5.81
C MET A 81 3.21 -3.86 4.77
N GLU A 82 3.22 -5.00 4.10
CA GLU A 82 4.20 -5.33 3.06
C GLU A 82 4.15 -4.35 1.88
N VAL A 83 2.95 -3.98 1.42
CA VAL A 83 2.80 -3.00 0.34
C VAL A 83 3.30 -1.63 0.77
N VAL A 84 2.91 -1.16 1.97
CA VAL A 84 3.35 0.14 2.50
C VAL A 84 4.87 0.17 2.69
N GLN A 85 5.43 -0.89 3.27
CA GLN A 85 6.87 -1.00 3.47
C GLN A 85 7.61 -0.92 2.14
N LYS A 86 7.14 -1.66 1.12
CA LYS A 86 7.76 -1.65 -0.21
C LYS A 86 7.70 -0.28 -0.88
N ILE A 87 6.60 0.46 -0.70
CA ILE A 87 6.47 1.83 -1.23
C ILE A 87 7.43 2.79 -0.50
N VAL A 88 7.58 2.64 0.82
CA VAL A 88 8.46 3.51 1.62
C VAL A 88 9.95 3.21 1.35
N GLU A 89 10.30 1.98 1.05
CA GLU A 89 11.66 1.56 0.68
C GLU A 89 12.11 2.13 -0.68
N ASP A 90 11.17 2.49 -1.55
CA ASP A 90 11.46 3.03 -2.88
C ASP A 90 11.07 4.52 -2.98
N PRO A 91 12.02 5.45 -2.77
CA PRO A 91 11.76 6.88 -2.80
C PRO A 91 11.25 7.39 -4.16
N GLU A 92 11.57 6.72 -5.25
CA GLU A 92 11.10 7.11 -6.59
C GLU A 92 9.59 6.93 -6.73
N LEU A 93 9.02 5.92 -6.08
CA LEU A 93 7.58 5.70 -6.05
C LEU A 93 6.84 6.84 -5.34
N LEU A 94 7.43 7.40 -4.27
CA LEU A 94 6.84 8.52 -3.53
C LEU A 94 6.90 9.84 -4.31
N ILE A 95 7.91 10.02 -5.15
CA ILE A 95 8.11 11.25 -5.93
C ILE A 95 7.20 11.28 -7.16
N ASN A 96 6.99 10.14 -7.80
CA ASN A 96 6.24 10.04 -9.05
C ASN A 96 4.71 9.98 -8.86
N THR A 97 4.24 9.81 -7.63
CA THR A 97 2.80 9.63 -7.33
C THR A 97 2.04 10.96 -7.20
N VAL A 98 2.74 12.10 -7.11
CA VAL A 98 2.09 13.42 -6.93
C VAL A 98 2.42 14.34 -8.10
N PRO A 99 1.51 14.53 -9.08
CA PRO A 99 1.67 15.55 -10.10
C PRO A 99 1.72 16.95 -9.44
N GLY A 100 2.87 17.61 -9.52
CA GLY A 100 3.05 19.00 -9.08
C GLY A 100 3.76 19.25 -7.75
N ARG A 101 4.28 18.23 -7.07
CA ARG A 101 5.17 18.42 -5.93
C ARG A 101 6.63 18.24 -6.35
N SER A 102 7.26 19.35 -6.69
CA SER A 102 8.74 19.44 -6.67
C SER A 102 9.27 18.92 -5.34
N LYS A 103 10.23 18.00 -5.43
CA LYS A 103 11.13 17.50 -4.39
C LYS A 103 10.94 18.10 -3.00
N ILE A 104 10.10 17.50 -2.18
CA ILE A 104 10.23 17.67 -0.73
C ILE A 104 11.30 16.67 -0.33
N LEU A 105 12.55 17.15 -0.27
CA LEU A 105 13.65 16.44 0.35
C LEU A 105 13.31 16.24 1.84
N LEU A 106 12.87 15.07 2.21
CA LEU A 106 12.90 14.60 3.58
C LEU A 106 14.35 14.37 3.97
N GLY A 107 15.00 15.41 4.52
CA GLY A 107 16.35 15.22 5.02
C GLY A 107 17.19 16.48 5.13
N GLU A 108 16.76 17.43 5.94
CA GLU A 108 17.70 18.25 6.70
C GLU A 108 17.04 18.68 8.01
N LYS A 109 17.41 18.00 9.09
CA LYS A 109 17.23 18.52 10.44
C LYS A 109 18.07 19.78 10.58
N LYS A 110 17.53 20.94 10.20
CA LYS A 110 18.07 22.21 10.62
C LYS A 110 17.90 22.31 12.12
N ARG A 111 19.00 22.20 12.86
CA ARG A 111 19.08 22.60 14.27
C ARG A 111 18.58 24.04 14.34
N ILE A 112 17.45 24.24 15.01
CA ILE A 112 17.02 25.58 15.41
C ILE A 112 17.88 25.93 16.61
N ASP A 113 18.92 26.72 16.40
CA ASP A 113 19.62 27.40 17.46
C ASP A 113 18.62 28.34 18.14
N ARG A 114 18.35 28.05 19.41
CA ARG A 114 17.65 28.98 20.29
C ARG A 114 18.58 30.13 20.64
N GLY A 115 18.54 31.16 19.84
CA GLY A 115 19.03 32.49 20.20
C GLY A 115 17.92 33.24 20.92
N GLY A 116 18.17 33.63 22.16
CA GLY A 116 17.22 34.34 23.01
C GLY A 116 16.96 35.80 22.53
N GLY A 117 15.79 36.31 22.90
CA GLY A 117 15.42 37.71 22.74
C GLY A 117 14.03 37.96 23.28
N ALA A 118 13.99 38.69 24.37
CA ALA A 118 12.82 39.06 25.17
C ALA A 118 11.85 40.01 24.44
N GLY A 119 10.58 40.01 24.86
CA GLY A 119 9.72 41.21 24.78
C GLY A 119 8.28 40.99 24.36
N GLY A 120 7.39 40.96 25.31
CA GLY A 120 6.21 41.80 25.42
C GLY A 120 4.95 41.57 24.56
N GLY A 121 3.84 41.42 25.22
CA GLY A 121 2.57 41.88 24.63
C GLY A 121 1.39 40.89 24.71
N ILE A 122 0.60 41.13 25.68
CA ILE A 122 -0.76 40.75 26.05
C ILE A 122 -1.74 40.79 24.87
N GLY A 123 -2.67 39.84 24.80
CA GLY A 123 -3.87 39.92 23.95
C GLY A 123 -4.76 38.70 24.15
N ASP A 124 -5.71 38.85 25.06
CA ASP A 124 -6.84 37.92 25.27
C ASP A 124 -7.75 37.90 24.03
N GLY A 125 -8.35 36.78 23.73
CA GLY A 125 -9.38 36.64 22.71
C GLY A 125 -9.97 35.24 22.67
N ASP A 126 -11.08 35.09 23.32
CA ASP A 126 -11.97 33.95 23.48
C ASP A 126 -12.55 33.39 22.17
N MET A 127 -13.01 32.12 22.30
CA MET A 127 -14.11 31.42 21.59
C MET A 127 -13.80 30.98 20.13
N ALA A 128 -14.21 29.84 19.68
CA ALA A 128 -15.33 28.95 19.98
C ALA A 128 -15.03 27.55 19.45
N ASP A 129 -15.52 26.58 20.19
CA ASP A 129 -15.89 25.24 19.85
C ASP A 129 -16.76 25.19 18.59
N ASP A 130 -16.42 24.34 17.62
CA ASP A 130 -17.45 23.76 16.74
C ASP A 130 -17.00 22.39 16.23
N GLY A 131 -17.57 21.39 16.84
CA GLY A 131 -17.48 20.03 16.39
C GLY A 131 -18.33 19.82 15.15
N SER A 132 -17.74 19.24 14.14
CA SER A 132 -18.53 18.58 13.10
C SER A 132 -17.86 17.30 12.68
N TYR A 133 -18.42 16.21 13.18
CA TYR A 133 -18.25 14.87 12.68
C TYR A 133 -18.91 14.77 11.31
N CYS A 134 -18.24 14.22 10.33
CA CYS A 134 -18.89 13.63 9.18
C CYS A 134 -18.28 12.26 8.86
N CYS A 135 -19.20 11.34 8.70
CA CYS A 135 -19.13 9.91 8.45
C CYS A 135 -18.22 9.47 7.32
#